data_a6a93171dc359877621e6a49f6b7e12b
#
_entry.id   a6a93171dc359877621e6a49f6b7e12b
#
_cell.length_a   1.000
_cell.length_b   1.000
_cell.length_c   1.000
_cell.angle_alpha   90.00
_cell.angle_beta   90.00
_cell.angle_gamma   90.00
#
_symmetry.space_group_name_H-M   'P 1'
#
loop_
_entity.id
_entity.type
_entity.pdbx_description
1 polymer ?
#
loop_
_entity_poly.entity_id
_entity_poly.type
_entity_poly.pdbx_seq_one_letter_code
_entity_poly.pdbx_strand_id
1 'polypeptide(L)'
;MQRIECRLIEMSECAEHIWHIRLAPAQPVTFKPGQYLQVVMGDKDKRPFSIASSPTREAIELQIGATPGNAYPGEVLEQLRQTGSLSVEIPLGKAWLREESCRPILLIAGGTGYSYARALLQYLMDTEMNRPVYLYWGVRHESQLYEGAEVETWSQEYNNLHFMPIVEHPENGWQGRTGMVHEAVLADFASLD
;
A
#
# COMPACT_ATOMS: atom_id res chain seq x y z
N MET A 1 19.32 -6.91 -3.33
CA MET A 1 19.11 -5.47 -3.61
C MET A 1 19.86 -5.14 -4.91
N GLN A 2 19.17 -4.53 -5.85
CA GLN A 2 19.72 -4.06 -7.12
C GLN A 2 19.25 -2.63 -7.38
N ARG A 3 20.03 -1.85 -8.13
CA ARG A 3 19.62 -0.51 -8.61
C ARG A 3 19.18 -0.65 -10.06
N ILE A 4 17.98 -0.17 -10.36
CA ILE A 4 17.37 -0.24 -11.69
C ILE A 4 16.66 1.06 -12.05
N GLU A 5 16.51 1.30 -13.35
CA GLU A 5 15.64 2.34 -13.87
C GLU A 5 14.22 1.79 -14.04
N CYS A 6 13.23 2.61 -13.65
CA CYS A 6 11.82 2.31 -13.82
C CYS A 6 11.16 3.45 -14.60
N ARG A 7 10.60 3.13 -15.78
CA ARG A 7 9.91 4.10 -16.63
C ARG A 7 8.46 4.27 -16.16
N LEU A 8 7.99 5.49 -16.17
CA LEU A 8 6.58 5.80 -15.88
C LEU A 8 5.66 5.18 -16.93
N ILE A 9 4.67 4.41 -16.48
CA ILE A 9 3.56 3.93 -17.31
C ILE A 9 2.38 4.89 -17.15
N GLU A 10 2.03 5.17 -15.89
CA GLU A 10 0.86 5.95 -15.53
C GLU A 10 1.08 6.64 -14.19
N MET A 11 0.51 7.83 -14.04
CA MET A 11 0.49 8.59 -12.80
C MET A 11 -0.85 9.32 -12.71
N SER A 12 -1.66 8.97 -11.73
CA SER A 12 -2.98 9.55 -11.49
C SER A 12 -3.18 9.90 -10.01
N GLU A 13 -3.92 10.95 -9.75
CA GLU A 13 -4.35 11.30 -8.38
C GLU A 13 -5.58 10.46 -8.05
N CYS A 14 -5.49 9.59 -7.04
CA CYS A 14 -6.58 8.70 -6.62
C CYS A 14 -7.38 9.24 -5.44
N ALA A 15 -6.83 10.18 -4.67
CA ALA A 15 -7.51 11.02 -3.71
C ALA A 15 -6.71 12.30 -3.53
N GLU A 16 -7.25 13.29 -2.84
CA GLU A 16 -6.58 14.56 -2.60
C GLU A 16 -5.18 14.35 -2.03
N HIS A 17 -4.16 14.76 -2.81
CA HIS A 17 -2.74 14.61 -2.50
C HIS A 17 -2.24 13.16 -2.38
N ILE A 18 -2.97 12.18 -2.90
CA ILE A 18 -2.54 10.77 -2.98
C ILE A 18 -2.43 10.35 -4.44
N TRP A 19 -1.23 9.97 -4.85
CA TRP A 19 -0.89 9.63 -6.22
C TRP A 19 -0.67 8.13 -6.38
N HIS A 20 -1.38 7.51 -7.31
CA HIS A 20 -1.11 6.17 -7.78
C HIS A 20 -0.16 6.23 -8.97
N ILE A 21 0.94 5.48 -8.89
CA ILE A 21 2.03 5.48 -9.85
C ILE A 21 2.28 4.05 -10.29
N ARG A 22 2.32 3.84 -11.60
CA ARG A 22 2.68 2.56 -12.21
C ARG A 22 3.98 2.70 -12.98
N LEU A 23 4.93 1.83 -12.69
CA LEU A 23 6.29 1.87 -13.22
C LEU A 23 6.62 0.56 -13.95
N ALA A 24 7.24 0.68 -15.12
CA ALA A 24 7.85 -0.43 -15.85
C ALA A 24 9.32 -0.54 -15.47
N PRO A 25 9.76 -1.59 -14.76
CA PRO A 25 11.17 -1.81 -14.48
C PRO A 25 11.92 -2.16 -15.78
N ALA A 26 13.14 -1.62 -15.95
CA ALA A 26 13.98 -1.87 -17.13
C ALA A 26 14.44 -3.33 -17.26
N GLN A 27 14.35 -4.09 -16.19
CA GLN A 27 14.68 -5.52 -16.14
C GLN A 27 13.78 -6.22 -15.10
N PRO A 28 13.59 -7.53 -15.19
CA PRO A 28 12.79 -8.29 -14.23
C PRO A 28 13.28 -8.11 -12.80
N VAL A 29 12.33 -7.92 -11.89
CA VAL A 29 12.57 -7.74 -10.46
C VAL A 29 11.87 -8.84 -9.68
N THR A 30 12.59 -9.47 -8.77
CA THR A 30 12.01 -10.42 -7.82
C THR A 30 11.98 -9.78 -6.44
N PHE A 31 10.79 -9.74 -5.84
CA PHE A 31 10.59 -9.25 -4.47
C PHE A 31 9.48 -10.07 -3.78
N LYS A 32 9.36 -9.92 -2.47
CA LYS A 32 8.30 -10.55 -1.68
C LYS A 32 7.21 -9.53 -1.37
N PRO A 33 5.92 -9.93 -1.31
CA PRO A 33 4.85 -9.01 -0.98
C PRO A 33 5.07 -8.43 0.41
N GLY A 34 5.00 -7.10 0.52
CA GLY A 34 5.29 -6.35 1.74
C GLY A 34 6.71 -5.76 1.79
N GLN A 35 7.55 -5.98 0.78
CA GLN A 35 8.82 -5.27 0.66
C GLN A 35 8.62 -3.85 0.11
N TYR A 36 9.65 -3.02 0.22
CA TYR A 36 9.68 -1.65 -0.26
C TYR A 36 10.84 -1.41 -1.22
N LEU A 37 10.84 -0.31 -1.89
CA LEU A 37 11.95 0.23 -2.66
C LEU A 37 12.41 1.59 -2.13
N GLN A 38 13.60 2.02 -2.54
CA GLN A 38 14.07 3.39 -2.32
C GLN A 38 14.25 4.09 -3.66
N VAL A 39 13.59 5.23 -3.82
CA VAL A 39 13.85 6.14 -4.95
C VAL A 39 15.16 6.86 -4.67
N VAL A 40 16.07 6.83 -5.64
CA VAL A 40 17.39 7.45 -5.54
C VAL A 40 17.31 8.86 -6.12
N MET A 41 17.24 9.86 -5.24
CA MET A 41 17.22 11.28 -5.61
C MET A 41 18.64 11.86 -5.72
N GLY A 42 19.62 11.19 -5.11
CA GLY A 42 21.03 11.55 -5.09
C GLY A 42 21.85 10.55 -4.31
N ASP A 43 23.17 10.72 -4.25
CA ASP A 43 24.08 9.76 -3.60
C ASP A 43 23.73 9.50 -2.13
N LYS A 44 23.26 10.53 -1.43
CA LYS A 44 22.88 10.46 -0.01
C LYS A 44 21.38 10.66 0.23
N ASP A 45 20.58 10.86 -0.82
CA ASP A 45 19.12 11.04 -0.74
C ASP A 45 18.43 9.84 -1.36
N LYS A 46 17.96 8.95 -0.49
CA LYS A 46 17.21 7.74 -0.87
C LYS A 46 15.90 7.70 -0.10
N ARG A 47 14.79 7.67 -0.82
CA ARG A 47 13.45 7.84 -0.26
C ARG A 47 12.66 6.53 -0.33
N PRO A 48 12.34 5.90 0.82
CA PRO A 48 11.62 4.63 0.86
C PRO A 48 10.15 4.80 0.54
N PHE A 49 9.61 3.88 -0.29
CA PHE A 49 8.20 3.72 -0.56
C PHE A 49 7.84 2.25 -0.58
N SER A 50 6.74 1.88 0.08
CA SER A 50 6.19 0.53 0.00
C SER A 50 5.81 0.21 -1.43
N ILE A 51 6.13 -1.00 -1.88
CA ILE A 51 5.62 -1.50 -3.15
C ILE A 51 4.15 -1.84 -2.91
N ALA A 52 3.25 -1.25 -3.70
CA ALA A 52 1.80 -1.42 -3.57
C ALA A 52 1.24 -2.52 -4.47
N SER A 53 2.05 -3.06 -5.39
CA SER A 53 1.67 -4.17 -6.27
C SER A 53 2.15 -5.52 -5.76
N SER A 54 1.40 -6.59 -6.10
CA SER A 54 1.85 -7.96 -5.95
C SER A 54 3.10 -8.26 -6.80
N PRO A 55 4.04 -9.11 -6.34
CA PRO A 55 5.17 -9.56 -7.16
C PRO A 55 4.76 -10.42 -8.36
N THR A 56 3.51 -10.83 -8.47
CA THR A 56 2.94 -11.52 -9.62
C THR A 56 2.63 -10.58 -10.79
N ARG A 57 2.63 -9.27 -10.54
CA ARG A 57 2.34 -8.24 -11.54
C ARG A 57 3.62 -7.77 -12.23
N GLU A 58 3.50 -7.39 -13.50
CA GLU A 58 4.64 -6.87 -14.29
C GLU A 58 5.05 -5.46 -13.86
N ALA A 59 4.07 -4.63 -13.54
CA ALA A 59 4.32 -3.26 -13.11
C ALA A 59 4.58 -3.17 -11.60
N ILE A 60 5.53 -2.32 -11.23
CA ILE A 60 5.71 -1.88 -9.85
C ILE A 60 4.77 -0.73 -9.61
N GLU A 61 3.93 -0.82 -8.58
CA GLU A 61 3.00 0.25 -8.21
C GLU A 61 3.40 0.89 -6.89
N LEU A 62 3.22 2.21 -6.81
CA LEU A 62 3.42 3.00 -5.61
C LEU A 62 2.16 3.84 -5.34
N GLN A 63 1.85 4.08 -4.09
CA GLN A 63 0.84 5.04 -3.67
C GLN A 63 1.52 6.08 -2.79
N ILE A 64 1.67 7.29 -3.30
CA ILE A 64 2.47 8.35 -2.68
C ILE A 64 1.56 9.47 -2.18
N GLY A 65 1.51 9.65 -0.86
CA GLY A 65 0.88 10.82 -0.25
C GLY A 65 1.84 12.02 -0.29
N ALA A 66 1.43 13.11 -0.96
CA ALA A 66 2.23 14.31 -1.14
C ALA A 66 1.43 15.56 -0.77
N THR A 67 1.16 15.73 0.53
CA THR A 67 0.47 16.92 1.03
C THR A 67 1.27 18.20 0.77
N PRO A 68 0.61 19.35 0.51
CA PRO A 68 1.27 20.63 0.33
C PRO A 68 2.25 20.94 1.47
N GLY A 69 3.44 21.41 1.11
CA GLY A 69 4.51 21.70 2.07
C GLY A 69 5.39 20.50 2.45
N ASN A 70 5.01 19.29 2.10
CA ASN A 70 5.89 18.12 2.25
C ASN A 70 6.73 17.93 0.98
N ALA A 71 7.94 18.50 0.98
CA ALA A 71 8.85 18.43 -0.15
C ALA A 71 9.33 16.99 -0.45
N TYR A 72 9.41 16.14 0.57
CA TYR A 72 9.98 14.81 0.46
C TYR A 72 9.32 13.93 -0.61
N PRO A 73 7.99 13.64 -0.57
CA PRO A 73 7.32 12.94 -1.66
C PRO A 73 7.08 13.84 -2.89
N GLY A 74 6.88 15.14 -2.70
CA GLY A 74 6.59 16.08 -3.79
C GLY A 74 7.69 16.16 -4.83
N GLU A 75 8.96 16.18 -4.41
CA GLU A 75 10.11 16.20 -5.32
C GLU A 75 10.24 14.90 -6.15
N VAL A 76 9.86 13.75 -5.58
CA VAL A 76 9.83 12.48 -6.33
C VAL A 76 8.79 12.55 -7.44
N LEU A 77 7.59 13.06 -7.14
CA LEU A 77 6.54 13.25 -8.15
C LEU A 77 6.96 14.23 -9.23
N GLU A 78 7.64 15.31 -8.85
CA GLU A 78 8.11 16.33 -9.79
C GLU A 78 9.21 15.76 -10.69
N GLN A 79 10.20 15.03 -10.14
CA GLN A 79 11.20 14.33 -10.95
C GLN A 79 10.52 13.40 -11.96
N LEU A 80 9.53 12.63 -11.51
CA LEU A 80 8.82 11.68 -12.35
C LEU A 80 8.08 12.38 -13.51
N ARG A 81 7.46 13.55 -13.26
CA ARG A 81 6.83 14.37 -14.30
C ARG A 81 7.85 14.91 -15.31
N GLN A 82 9.00 15.33 -14.85
CA GLN A 82 10.04 15.93 -15.71
C GLN A 82 10.80 14.91 -16.54
N THR A 83 11.14 13.74 -15.96
CA THR A 83 12.02 12.76 -16.60
C THR A 83 11.30 11.54 -17.16
N GLY A 84 10.07 11.28 -16.72
CA GLY A 84 9.33 10.07 -17.07
C GLY A 84 9.93 8.78 -16.50
N SER A 85 10.87 8.87 -15.55
CA SER A 85 11.53 7.69 -14.95
C SER A 85 12.05 7.96 -13.53
N LEU A 86 12.29 6.86 -12.80
CA LEU A 86 12.94 6.87 -11.48
C LEU A 86 14.04 5.82 -11.44
N SER A 87 15.18 6.17 -10.86
CA SER A 87 16.18 5.21 -10.42
C SER A 87 15.80 4.70 -9.04
N VAL A 88 15.70 3.37 -8.87
CA VAL A 88 15.27 2.77 -7.60
C VAL A 88 16.21 1.67 -7.14
N GLU A 89 16.36 1.52 -5.83
CA GLU A 89 16.99 0.36 -5.20
C GLU A 89 15.90 -0.57 -4.66
N ILE A 90 15.90 -1.83 -5.11
CA ILE A 90 14.85 -2.83 -4.85
C ILE A 90 15.44 -4.25 -4.80
N PRO A 91 14.86 -5.22 -4.05
CA PRO A 91 13.91 -5.03 -2.98
C PRO A 91 14.61 -4.74 -1.65
N LEU A 92 13.87 -4.14 -0.72
CA LEU A 92 14.30 -3.82 0.63
C LEU A 92 13.24 -4.24 1.67
N GLY A 93 13.64 -4.33 2.93
CA GLY A 93 12.75 -4.69 4.04
C GLY A 93 12.69 -6.18 4.34
N LYS A 94 12.27 -6.48 5.58
CA LYS A 94 12.14 -7.85 6.13
C LYS A 94 10.73 -8.20 6.58
N ALA A 95 9.78 -7.26 6.45
CA ALA A 95 8.38 -7.43 6.82
C ALA A 95 7.57 -7.91 5.62
N TRP A 96 7.78 -9.13 5.16
CA TRP A 96 7.02 -9.75 4.08
C TRP A 96 6.10 -10.85 4.59
N LEU A 97 5.16 -11.27 3.75
CA LEU A 97 4.25 -12.38 4.04
C LEU A 97 5.02 -13.65 4.42
N ARG A 98 4.59 -14.30 5.50
CA ARG A 98 5.08 -15.62 5.93
C ARG A 98 4.19 -16.68 5.32
N GLU A 99 4.58 -17.18 4.14
CA GLU A 99 3.77 -18.14 3.35
C GLU A 99 3.65 -19.49 4.04
N GLU A 100 4.70 -19.89 4.78
CA GLU A 100 4.74 -21.13 5.56
C GLU A 100 3.83 -21.14 6.80
N SER A 101 3.30 -19.97 7.19
CA SER A 101 2.42 -19.85 8.35
C SER A 101 0.97 -20.14 7.96
N CYS A 102 0.27 -20.90 8.81
CA CYS A 102 -1.18 -21.13 8.69
C CYS A 102 -2.02 -20.18 9.56
N ARG A 103 -1.39 -19.27 10.31
CA ARG A 103 -2.10 -18.32 11.18
C ARG A 103 -2.90 -17.31 10.37
N PRO A 104 -4.02 -16.79 10.92
CA PRO A 104 -4.70 -15.63 10.35
C PRO A 104 -3.73 -14.46 10.13
N ILE A 105 -4.03 -13.63 9.14
CA ILE A 105 -3.25 -12.45 8.80
C ILE A 105 -4.01 -11.22 9.28
N LEU A 106 -3.36 -10.41 10.11
CA LEU A 106 -3.86 -9.12 10.55
C LEU A 106 -3.06 -8.02 9.87
N LEU A 107 -3.71 -7.24 9.02
CA LEU A 107 -3.16 -6.07 8.33
C LEU A 107 -3.72 -4.82 8.96
N ILE A 108 -2.85 -3.97 9.48
CA ILE A 108 -3.22 -2.69 10.10
C ILE A 108 -2.59 -1.57 9.28
N ALA A 109 -3.41 -0.74 8.67
CA ALA A 109 -2.98 0.35 7.80
C ALA A 109 -3.51 1.69 8.28
N GLY A 110 -2.68 2.73 8.23
CA GLY A 110 -3.07 4.12 8.44
C GLY A 110 -2.78 4.93 7.17
N GLY A 111 -3.79 5.63 6.63
CA GLY A 111 -3.63 6.43 5.41
C GLY A 111 -2.96 5.65 4.28
N THR A 112 -1.88 6.18 3.70
CA THR A 112 -1.10 5.53 2.62
C THR A 112 -0.28 4.31 3.07
N GLY A 113 -0.26 3.98 4.36
CA GLY A 113 0.25 2.69 4.83
C GLY A 113 -0.51 1.49 4.25
N TYR A 114 -1.69 1.73 3.70
CA TYR A 114 -2.46 0.77 2.91
C TYR A 114 -1.66 0.19 1.73
N SER A 115 -0.73 0.92 1.13
CA SER A 115 0.12 0.43 0.03
C SER A 115 0.81 -0.91 0.35
N TYR A 116 1.32 -1.04 1.57
CA TYR A 116 1.91 -2.29 2.05
C TYR A 116 0.87 -3.42 2.14
N ALA A 117 -0.30 -3.13 2.71
CA ALA A 117 -1.38 -4.10 2.84
C ALA A 117 -1.94 -4.53 1.48
N ARG A 118 -2.06 -3.57 0.53
CA ARG A 118 -2.53 -3.82 -0.84
C ARG A 118 -1.68 -4.87 -1.56
N ALA A 119 -0.36 -4.75 -1.49
CA ALA A 119 0.56 -5.72 -2.11
C ALA A 119 0.36 -7.15 -1.55
N LEU A 120 0.13 -7.25 -0.25
CA LEU A 120 -0.16 -8.52 0.42
C LEU A 120 -1.53 -9.08 0.00
N LEU A 121 -2.57 -8.25 -0.02
CA LEU A 121 -3.91 -8.67 -0.44
C LEU A 121 -3.91 -9.17 -1.89
N GLN A 122 -3.34 -8.40 -2.82
CA GLN A 122 -3.25 -8.82 -4.22
C GLN A 122 -2.51 -10.15 -4.36
N TYR A 123 -1.39 -10.32 -3.66
CA TYR A 123 -0.64 -11.58 -3.71
C TYR A 123 -1.43 -12.77 -3.17
N LEU A 124 -2.15 -12.58 -2.06
CA LEU A 124 -3.00 -13.62 -1.46
C LEU A 124 -4.13 -14.04 -2.41
N MET A 125 -4.74 -13.07 -3.10
CA MET A 125 -5.78 -13.35 -4.11
C MET A 125 -5.19 -14.04 -5.35
N ASP A 126 -4.07 -13.52 -5.89
CA ASP A 126 -3.42 -14.07 -7.07
C ASP A 126 -2.91 -15.52 -6.88
N THR A 127 -2.58 -15.90 -5.64
CA THR A 127 -2.08 -17.24 -5.29
C THR A 127 -3.13 -18.14 -4.65
N GLU A 128 -4.39 -17.68 -4.60
CA GLU A 128 -5.51 -18.41 -3.99
C GLU A 128 -5.23 -18.89 -2.55
N MET A 129 -4.43 -18.11 -1.80
CA MET A 129 -4.04 -18.47 -0.43
C MET A 129 -5.22 -18.34 0.53
N ASN A 130 -5.76 -19.45 0.98
CA ASN A 130 -6.98 -19.52 1.77
C ASN A 130 -6.70 -19.40 3.28
N ARG A 131 -6.18 -18.25 3.73
CA ARG A 131 -6.00 -17.91 5.15
C ARG A 131 -6.98 -16.79 5.53
N PRO A 132 -7.53 -16.78 6.75
CA PRO A 132 -8.29 -15.61 7.22
C PRO A 132 -7.42 -14.34 7.19
N VAL A 133 -7.92 -13.29 6.55
CA VAL A 133 -7.25 -11.99 6.44
C VAL A 133 -8.16 -10.92 7.02
N TYR A 134 -7.65 -10.16 7.96
CA TYR A 134 -8.33 -9.04 8.58
C TYR A 134 -7.59 -7.76 8.22
N LEU A 135 -8.21 -6.92 7.40
CA LEU A 135 -7.69 -5.60 7.05
C LEU A 135 -8.39 -4.52 7.85
N TYR A 136 -7.65 -3.83 8.70
CA TYR A 136 -8.05 -2.60 9.37
C TYR A 136 -7.37 -1.42 8.68
N TRP A 137 -8.18 -0.57 8.04
CA TRP A 137 -7.64 0.61 7.35
C TRP A 137 -8.22 1.89 7.97
N GLY A 138 -7.38 2.60 8.73
CA GLY A 138 -7.71 3.86 9.38
C GLY A 138 -7.33 5.05 8.53
N VAL A 139 -8.25 6.01 8.41
CA VAL A 139 -8.06 7.29 7.74
C VAL A 139 -8.67 8.42 8.55
N ARG A 140 -8.25 9.66 8.30
CA ARG A 140 -8.87 10.82 8.97
C ARG A 140 -10.24 11.14 8.43
N HIS A 141 -10.39 11.17 7.11
CA HIS A 141 -11.62 11.49 6.40
C HIS A 141 -11.98 10.36 5.43
N GLU A 142 -13.27 10.15 5.21
CA GLU A 142 -13.79 9.09 4.33
C GLU A 142 -13.21 9.14 2.91
N SER A 143 -13.03 10.35 2.37
CA SER A 143 -12.42 10.58 1.05
C SER A 143 -11.00 10.01 0.89
N GLN A 144 -10.33 9.70 1.99
CA GLN A 144 -8.99 9.10 1.99
C GLN A 144 -9.00 7.56 1.91
N LEU A 145 -10.18 6.92 1.92
CA LEU A 145 -10.34 5.50 1.58
C LEU A 145 -10.37 5.31 0.06
N TYR A 146 -9.31 5.74 -0.62
CA TYR A 146 -9.24 5.91 -2.07
C TYR A 146 -9.43 4.62 -2.89
N GLU A 147 -9.23 3.45 -2.30
CA GLU A 147 -9.56 2.13 -2.86
C GLU A 147 -10.56 1.36 -1.97
N GLY A 148 -11.27 2.06 -1.07
CA GLY A 148 -12.20 1.44 -0.12
C GLY A 148 -13.30 0.62 -0.82
N ALA A 149 -13.88 1.14 -1.90
CA ALA A 149 -14.89 0.43 -2.68
C ALA A 149 -14.36 -0.83 -3.37
N GLU A 150 -13.10 -0.81 -3.83
CA GLU A 150 -12.43 -1.97 -4.42
C GLU A 150 -12.19 -3.06 -3.37
N VAL A 151 -11.69 -2.68 -2.19
CA VAL A 151 -11.47 -3.61 -1.08
C VAL A 151 -12.79 -4.20 -0.58
N GLU A 152 -13.87 -3.41 -0.55
CA GLU A 152 -15.20 -3.91 -0.21
C GLU A 152 -15.67 -4.96 -1.22
N THR A 153 -15.44 -4.73 -2.51
CA THR A 153 -15.74 -5.72 -3.57
C THR A 153 -14.94 -7.00 -3.33
N TRP A 154 -13.65 -6.90 -3.07
CA TRP A 154 -12.82 -8.08 -2.75
C TRP A 154 -13.32 -8.83 -1.51
N SER A 155 -13.78 -8.12 -0.48
CA SER A 155 -14.30 -8.77 0.73
C SER A 155 -15.61 -9.52 0.49
N GLN A 156 -16.38 -9.15 -0.55
CA GLN A 156 -17.57 -9.87 -0.98
C GLN A 156 -17.24 -11.09 -1.86
N GLU A 157 -16.16 -11.00 -2.65
CA GLU A 157 -15.70 -12.09 -3.53
C GLU A 157 -14.91 -13.17 -2.77
N TYR A 158 -14.09 -12.75 -1.79
CA TYR A 158 -13.21 -13.62 -1.01
C TYR A 158 -13.71 -13.77 0.42
N ASN A 159 -14.41 -14.86 0.73
CA ASN A 159 -15.04 -15.13 2.03
C ASN A 159 -14.07 -15.11 3.23
N ASN A 160 -12.77 -15.24 2.98
CA ASN A 160 -11.72 -15.21 3.99
C ASN A 160 -11.13 -13.80 4.21
N LEU A 161 -11.55 -12.80 3.44
CA LEU A 161 -11.13 -11.40 3.62
C LEU A 161 -12.20 -10.62 4.41
N HIS A 162 -11.78 -10.07 5.54
CA HIS A 162 -12.59 -9.21 6.39
C HIS A 162 -12.04 -7.79 6.34
N PHE A 163 -12.82 -6.85 5.81
CA PHE A 163 -12.44 -5.45 5.70
C PHE A 163 -13.12 -4.60 6.76
N MET A 164 -12.34 -3.86 7.54
CA MET A 164 -12.78 -2.93 8.56
C MET A 164 -12.23 -1.53 8.26
N PRO A 165 -12.98 -0.68 7.53
CA PRO A 165 -12.62 0.73 7.38
C PRO A 165 -12.93 1.50 8.66
N ILE A 166 -11.98 2.37 9.08
CA ILE A 166 -12.12 3.21 10.27
C ILE A 166 -11.86 4.67 9.88
N VAL A 167 -12.78 5.58 10.25
CA VAL A 167 -12.67 7.00 9.97
C VAL A 167 -12.60 7.78 11.27
N GLU A 168 -11.56 8.62 11.44
CA GLU A 168 -11.41 9.43 12.66
C GLU A 168 -12.44 10.57 12.74
N HIS A 169 -12.67 11.24 11.62
CA HIS A 169 -13.58 12.37 11.49
C HIS A 169 -14.63 12.11 10.39
N PRO A 170 -15.63 11.28 10.68
CA PRO A 170 -16.63 10.89 9.69
C PRO A 170 -17.57 12.06 9.33
N GLU A 171 -18.01 12.06 8.08
CA GLU A 171 -19.09 12.94 7.63
C GLU A 171 -20.46 12.36 7.96
N ASN A 172 -21.50 13.20 7.82
CA ASN A 172 -22.89 12.77 8.02
C ASN A 172 -23.24 11.65 7.02
N GLY A 173 -23.66 10.50 7.54
CA GLY A 173 -24.01 9.33 6.70
C GLY A 173 -23.02 8.16 6.80
N TRP A 174 -21.84 8.35 7.39
CA TRP A 174 -20.92 7.26 7.63
C TRP A 174 -21.53 6.17 8.52
N GLN A 175 -21.49 4.92 8.08
CA GLN A 175 -22.05 3.77 8.80
C GLN A 175 -20.96 2.82 9.34
N GLY A 176 -19.68 3.08 9.01
CA GLY A 176 -18.56 2.27 9.46
C GLY A 176 -18.07 2.65 10.86
N ARG A 177 -16.94 2.09 11.26
CA ARG A 177 -16.32 2.38 12.55
C ARG A 177 -15.69 3.77 12.58
N THR A 178 -15.65 4.35 13.77
CA THR A 178 -15.05 5.68 14.03
C THR A 178 -13.94 5.56 15.07
N GLY A 179 -12.98 6.51 15.03
CA GLY A 179 -11.87 6.58 15.96
C GLY A 179 -10.55 6.10 15.36
N MET A 180 -9.65 5.65 16.20
CA MET A 180 -8.28 5.25 15.80
C MET A 180 -8.22 3.77 15.42
N VAL A 181 -7.47 3.46 14.35
CA VAL A 181 -7.37 2.08 13.85
C VAL A 181 -6.88 1.08 14.88
N HIS A 182 -5.92 1.45 15.71
CA HIS A 182 -5.39 0.56 16.75
C HIS A 182 -6.41 0.28 17.86
N GLU A 183 -7.27 1.23 18.19
CA GLU A 183 -8.36 1.03 19.16
C GLU A 183 -9.39 0.03 18.64
N ALA A 184 -9.74 0.13 17.34
CA ALA A 184 -10.64 -0.81 16.70
C ALA A 184 -10.07 -2.24 16.72
N VAL A 185 -8.76 -2.42 16.45
CA VAL A 185 -8.10 -3.72 16.53
C VAL A 185 -8.13 -4.27 17.96
N LEU A 186 -7.79 -3.45 18.96
CA LEU A 186 -7.80 -3.88 20.37
C LEU A 186 -9.20 -4.20 20.90
N ALA A 187 -10.23 -3.59 20.35
CA ALA A 187 -11.62 -3.91 20.69
C ALA A 187 -12.05 -5.28 20.16
N ASP A 188 -11.52 -5.70 19.00
CA ASP A 188 -11.89 -6.97 18.36
C ASP A 188 -11.00 -8.15 18.80
N PHE A 189 -9.77 -7.89 19.20
CA PHE A 189 -8.80 -8.91 19.59
C PHE A 189 -8.34 -8.69 21.04
N ALA A 190 -8.77 -9.55 21.95
CA ALA A 190 -8.35 -9.50 23.35
C ALA A 190 -6.85 -9.86 23.51
N SER A 191 -6.29 -10.63 22.59
CA SER A 191 -4.88 -10.98 22.47
C SER A 191 -4.52 -11.14 21.00
N LEU A 192 -3.25 -10.89 20.68
CA LEU A 192 -2.67 -11.10 19.34
C LEU A 192 -1.66 -12.28 19.33
N ASP A 193 -1.69 -13.14 20.36
CA ASP A 193 -0.81 -14.30 20.54
C ASP A 193 -1.16 -15.48 19.60
#